data_6ebe189b4c9dc60d3d0de59e5c79f844
#
_entry.id   6ebe189b4c9dc60d3d0de59e5c79f844
#
_cell.length_a   1.000
_cell.length_b   1.000
_cell.length_c   1.000
_cell.angle_alpha   90.00
_cell.angle_beta   90.00
_cell.angle_gamma   90.00
#
_symmetry.space_group_name_H-M   'P 1'
#
loop_
_entity.id
_entity.type
_entity.pdbx_description
1 polymer ?
#
loop_
_entity_poly.entity_id
_entity_poly.type
_entity_poly.pdbx_seq_one_letter_code
_entity_poly.pdbx_strand_id
1 'polypeptide(L)' 'GRRRIKSSFLFQGRREMVIVHEQEEYILRITRNKKLILTK' A
#
# COMPACT_ATOMS: atom_id res chain seq x y z
N GLY A 1 -21.18 -1.72 -3.40
CA GLY A 1 -20.23 -2.75 -3.09
C GLY A 1 -18.82 -2.26 -2.91
N ARG A 2 -17.97 -3.13 -2.43
CA ARG A 2 -16.57 -2.84 -2.20
C ARG A 2 -15.71 -3.42 -3.31
N ARG A 3 -14.72 -2.69 -3.68
CA ARG A 3 -13.72 -3.21 -4.60
C ARG A 3 -12.65 -3.95 -3.83
N ARG A 4 -12.06 -4.95 -4.48
CA ARG A 4 -10.98 -5.72 -3.90
C ARG A 4 -9.78 -5.68 -4.81
N ILE A 5 -8.61 -5.63 -4.21
CA ILE A 5 -7.38 -5.70 -4.95
C ILE A 5 -6.37 -6.48 -4.11
N LYS A 6 -5.62 -7.35 -4.76
CA LYS A 6 -4.60 -8.11 -4.06
C LYS A 6 -3.38 -7.22 -3.83
N SER A 7 -2.79 -7.32 -2.65
CA SER A 7 -1.61 -6.54 -2.35
C SER A 7 -0.45 -6.90 -3.28
N SER A 8 -0.38 -8.16 -3.71
CA SER A 8 0.67 -8.57 -4.63
C SER A 8 0.59 -7.79 -5.93
N PHE A 9 -0.61 -7.43 -6.36
CA PHE A 9 -0.79 -6.61 -7.54
C PHE A 9 -0.31 -5.18 -7.28
N LEU A 10 -0.63 -4.66 -6.10
CA LEU A 10 -0.24 -3.29 -5.76
C LEU A 10 1.28 -3.14 -5.66
N PHE A 11 1.92 -4.08 -4.97
CA PHE A 11 3.34 -3.94 -4.65
C PHE A 11 4.25 -4.45 -5.75
N GLN A 12 3.80 -5.41 -6.55
CA GLN A 12 4.56 -5.95 -7.68
C GLN A 12 5.99 -6.32 -7.28
N GLY A 13 6.10 -7.07 -6.19
CA GLY A 13 7.38 -7.55 -5.69
C GLY A 13 8.13 -6.60 -4.78
N ARG A 14 7.63 -5.39 -4.59
CA ARG A 14 8.24 -4.43 -3.69
C ARG A 14 7.55 -4.47 -2.34
N ARG A 15 8.18 -3.87 -1.34
CA ARG A 15 7.62 -3.87 0.01
C ARG A 15 6.96 -2.55 0.38
N GLU A 16 7.11 -1.55 -0.46
CA GLU A 16 6.55 -0.22 -0.21
C GLU A 16 6.02 0.34 -1.50
N MET A 17 5.02 1.19 -1.37
CA MET A 17 4.55 1.97 -2.50
C MET A 17 4.00 3.29 -1.99
N VAL A 18 4.00 4.27 -2.85
CA VAL A 18 3.46 5.59 -2.55
C VAL A 18 2.08 5.71 -3.16
N ILE A 19 1.14 6.18 -2.35
CA ILE A 19 -0.21 6.48 -2.82
C ILE A 19 -0.37 7.99 -2.77
N VAL A 20 -0.71 8.58 -3.90
CA VAL A 20 -0.95 10.02 -3.96
C VAL A 20 -2.45 10.25 -3.81
N HIS A 21 -2.80 11.01 -2.80
CA HIS A 21 -4.21 11.32 -2.53
C HIS A 21 -4.33 12.82 -2.27
N GLU A 22 -5.05 13.50 -3.15
CA GLU A 22 -5.31 14.94 -3.04
C GLU A 22 -4.03 15.73 -2.80
N GLN A 23 -3.01 15.44 -3.63
CA GLN A 23 -1.72 16.14 -3.58
C GLN A 23 -0.88 15.81 -2.35
N GLU A 24 -1.29 14.80 -1.60
CA GLU A 24 -0.53 14.28 -0.47
C GLU A 24 0.02 12.91 -0.81
N GLU A 25 1.20 12.61 -0.32
CA GLU A 25 1.81 11.31 -0.56
C GLU A 25 1.77 10.48 0.72
N TYR A 26 1.28 9.25 0.58
CA TYR A 26 1.22 8.30 1.68
C TYR A 26 2.05 7.10 1.31
N ILE A 27 2.65 6.47 2.30
CA ILE A 27 3.45 5.28 2.08
C ILE A 27 2.69 4.08 2.62
N LEU A 28 2.41 3.13 1.73
CA LEU A 28 1.83 1.85 2.11
C LEU A 28 2.96 0.84 2.17
N ARG A 29 3.07 0.14 3.29
CA ARG A 29 4.20 -0.74 3.55
C ARG A 29 3.75 -2.08 4.09
N ILE A 30 4.49 -3.12 3.71
CA ILE A 30 4.30 -4.45 4.27
C ILE A 30 5.29 -4.62 5.42
N THR A 31 4.78 -4.93 6.61
CA THR A 31 5.64 -5.12 7.77
C THR A 31 6.25 -6.52 7.77
N ARG A 32 7.17 -6.74 8.71
CA ARG A 32 7.80 -8.03 8.88
C ARG A 32 6.77 -9.13 9.20
N ASN A 33 5.69 -8.76 9.87
CA ASN A 33 4.62 -9.70 10.21
C ASN A 33 3.59 -9.82 9.09
N LYS A 34 3.92 -9.33 7.92
CA LYS A 34 3.04 -9.40 6.74
C LYS A 34 1.73 -8.65 6.95
N LYS A 35 1.77 -7.58 7.71
CA LYS A 35 0.65 -6.67 7.88
C LYS A 35 0.88 -5.45 7.02
N LEU A 36 -0.20 -4.76 6.69
CA LEU A 36 -0.11 -3.53 5.92
C LEU A 36 -0.26 -2.35 6.85
N ILE A 37 0.60 -1.35 6.67
CA ILE A 37 0.48 -0.08 7.37
C ILE A 37 0.52 1.04 6.36
N LEU A 38 -0.18 2.10 6.70
CA LEU A 38 -0.24 3.30 5.88
C LEU A 38 0.24 4.47 6.72
N THR A 39 1.25 5.17 6.22
CA THR A 39 1.80 6.34 6.92
C THR A 39 1.87 7.51 5.96
N LYS A 40 2.05 8.70 6.54
CA LYS A 40 2.16 9.90 5.74
C LYS A 40 3.55 10.51 5.77
#